data_cc8928ae3e62b7faebdae8e009260172
#
_entry.id   cc8928ae3e62b7faebdae8e009260172
#
_cell.length_a   1.000
_cell.length_b   1.000
_cell.length_c   1.000
_cell.angle_alpha   90.00
_cell.angle_beta   90.00
_cell.angle_gamma   90.00
#
_symmetry.space_group_name_H-M   'P 1'
#
loop_
_entity.id
_entity.type
_entity.pdbx_description
1 polymer ?
#
loop_
_entity_poly.entity_id
_entity_poly.type
_entity_poly.pdbx_seq_one_letter_code
_entity_poly.pdbx_strand_id
1 'polypeptide(L)'
;MKPFRALNERLRQLPLALVVVVVFAAGFTAGNMNSILAAQSVTSPPPEAAEAFNYFWQTFNLIQNEYIDKVDIDTLVDGATQGMVEALGDQYSGYMNPETFNLLNADLSGEIEGIGVVIHTIEGTGEIEVVGVLDGAPAQKVGILPGDIFSAVGDESVAGWSQLELAVKVRGPEGTEVKITMRRGDELIDFMITRERIVIPNVEVDLLEGDIAYIKLNQ
;
A
#
# COMPACT_ATOMS: atom_id res chain seq x y z
N MET A 1 -37.88 5.98 -62.27
CA MET A 1 -37.85 4.65 -61.66
C MET A 1 -36.44 4.24 -61.29
N LYS A 2 -35.86 4.77 -60.21
CA LYS A 2 -34.50 4.40 -59.71
C LYS A 2 -34.32 4.34 -58.18
N PRO A 3 -35.32 4.16 -57.29
CA PRO A 3 -35.01 3.97 -55.88
C PRO A 3 -34.90 2.50 -55.40
N PHE A 4 -35.37 1.53 -56.16
CA PHE A 4 -35.45 0.14 -55.70
C PHE A 4 -34.13 -0.65 -55.76
N ARG A 5 -33.14 -0.23 -56.57
CA ARG A 5 -31.83 -0.93 -56.65
C ARG A 5 -30.93 -0.70 -55.47
N ALA A 6 -30.96 0.49 -54.91
CA ALA A 6 -30.08 0.85 -53.76
C ALA A 6 -30.49 0.17 -52.43
N LEU A 7 -31.78 -0.17 -52.29
CA LEU A 7 -32.27 -0.87 -51.08
C LEU A 7 -31.85 -2.35 -51.06
N ASN A 8 -31.80 -2.99 -52.23
CA ASN A 8 -31.46 -4.39 -52.36
C ASN A 8 -29.94 -4.67 -52.15
N GLU A 9 -29.10 -3.71 -52.48
CA GLU A 9 -27.65 -3.81 -52.18
C GLU A 9 -27.35 -3.63 -50.69
N ARG A 10 -28.08 -2.78 -49.98
CA ARG A 10 -27.94 -2.60 -48.52
C ARG A 10 -28.40 -3.84 -47.75
N LEU A 11 -29.48 -4.49 -48.18
CA LEU A 11 -29.98 -5.73 -47.57
C LEU A 11 -29.06 -6.94 -47.81
N ARG A 12 -28.26 -6.92 -48.89
CA ARG A 12 -27.30 -7.99 -49.21
C ARG A 12 -26.01 -7.89 -48.41
N GLN A 13 -25.67 -6.68 -47.87
CA GLN A 13 -24.50 -6.46 -47.03
C GLN A 13 -24.79 -6.63 -45.53
N LEU A 14 -26.07 -6.59 -45.11
CA LEU A 14 -26.49 -6.82 -43.75
C LEU A 14 -26.01 -8.17 -43.15
N PRO A 15 -26.14 -9.32 -43.87
CA PRO A 15 -25.68 -10.59 -43.32
C PRO A 15 -24.16 -10.67 -43.20
N LEU A 16 -23.41 -10.01 -44.09
CA LEU A 16 -21.95 -9.99 -44.04
C LEU A 16 -21.47 -9.14 -42.84
N ALA A 17 -22.08 -7.98 -42.62
CA ALA A 17 -21.78 -7.15 -41.47
C ALA A 17 -22.10 -7.85 -40.13
N LEU A 18 -23.22 -8.57 -40.08
CA LEU A 18 -23.62 -9.36 -38.91
C LEU A 18 -22.61 -10.50 -38.65
N VAL A 19 -22.16 -11.20 -39.69
CA VAL A 19 -21.12 -12.24 -39.55
C VAL A 19 -19.81 -11.66 -39.04
N VAL A 20 -19.38 -10.51 -39.54
CA VAL A 20 -18.16 -9.84 -39.08
C VAL A 20 -18.27 -9.45 -37.61
N VAL A 21 -19.42 -8.89 -37.17
CA VAL A 21 -19.66 -8.55 -35.76
C VAL A 21 -19.66 -9.78 -34.86
N VAL A 22 -20.30 -10.89 -35.32
CA VAL A 22 -20.32 -12.14 -34.55
C VAL A 22 -18.93 -12.74 -34.42
N VAL A 23 -18.15 -12.79 -35.52
CA VAL A 23 -16.76 -13.29 -35.49
C VAL A 23 -15.87 -12.41 -34.62
N PHE A 24 -16.03 -11.09 -34.71
CA PHE A 24 -15.28 -10.16 -33.83
C PHE A 24 -15.67 -10.33 -32.37
N ALA A 25 -16.95 -10.41 -32.04
CA ALA A 25 -17.42 -10.67 -30.69
C ALA A 25 -16.94 -12.01 -30.14
N ALA A 26 -16.98 -13.07 -30.95
CA ALA A 26 -16.47 -14.39 -30.57
C ALA A 26 -14.95 -14.38 -30.37
N GLY A 27 -14.19 -13.69 -31.22
CA GLY A 27 -12.75 -13.53 -31.09
C GLY A 27 -12.37 -12.69 -29.85
N PHE A 28 -13.12 -11.64 -29.59
CA PHE A 28 -12.92 -10.78 -28.41
C PHE A 28 -13.24 -11.52 -27.10
N THR A 29 -14.33 -12.28 -27.06
CA THR A 29 -14.68 -13.09 -25.89
C THR A 29 -13.69 -14.23 -25.66
N ALA A 30 -13.25 -14.93 -26.73
CA ALA A 30 -12.24 -15.99 -26.63
C ALA A 30 -10.86 -15.43 -26.18
N GLY A 31 -10.47 -14.24 -26.66
CA GLY A 31 -9.25 -13.56 -26.24
C GLY A 31 -9.28 -13.14 -24.76
N ASN A 32 -10.40 -12.61 -24.29
CA ASN A 32 -10.57 -12.23 -22.89
C ASN A 32 -10.72 -13.46 -21.95
N MET A 33 -11.36 -14.54 -22.41
CA MET A 33 -11.46 -15.76 -21.59
C MET A 33 -10.09 -16.37 -21.28
N ASN A 34 -9.15 -16.33 -22.22
CA ASN A 34 -7.80 -16.84 -21.97
C ASN A 34 -7.05 -16.04 -20.90
N SER A 35 -7.25 -14.72 -20.84
CA SER A 35 -6.64 -13.88 -19.79
C SER A 35 -7.30 -14.09 -18.42
N ILE A 36 -8.61 -14.33 -18.38
CA ILE A 36 -9.34 -14.63 -17.14
C ILE A 36 -8.97 -16.03 -16.63
N LEU A 37 -8.85 -17.02 -17.53
CA LEU A 37 -8.43 -18.38 -17.15
C LEU A 37 -6.96 -18.43 -16.71
N ALA A 38 -6.07 -17.63 -17.31
CA ALA A 38 -4.68 -17.51 -16.87
C ALA A 38 -4.56 -16.84 -15.48
N ALA A 39 -5.43 -15.88 -15.16
CA ALA A 39 -5.47 -15.25 -13.84
C ALA A 39 -6.04 -16.16 -12.72
N GLN A 40 -6.81 -17.20 -13.08
CA GLN A 40 -7.36 -18.17 -12.13
C GLN A 40 -6.49 -19.42 -11.93
N SER A 41 -5.38 -19.56 -12.63
CA SER A 41 -4.56 -20.79 -12.63
C SER A 41 -3.44 -20.81 -11.58
N VAL A 42 -3.46 -19.92 -10.56
CA VAL A 42 -2.44 -19.91 -9.49
C VAL A 42 -3.01 -20.56 -8.22
N THR A 43 -3.60 -21.74 -8.31
CA THR A 43 -4.24 -22.35 -7.13
C THR A 43 -3.65 -23.70 -6.70
N SER A 44 -2.62 -24.18 -7.36
CA SER A 44 -1.97 -25.42 -6.93
C SER A 44 -0.47 -25.30 -7.09
N PRO A 45 0.31 -25.76 -6.11
CA PRO A 45 1.76 -25.83 -6.25
C PRO A 45 2.11 -26.73 -7.42
N PRO A 46 3.24 -26.50 -8.12
CA PRO A 46 3.71 -27.38 -9.17
C PRO A 46 3.91 -28.79 -8.58
N PRO A 47 3.70 -29.88 -9.36
CA PRO A 47 3.73 -31.25 -8.88
C PRO A 47 5.01 -31.59 -8.12
N GLU A 48 6.15 -31.05 -8.54
CA GLU A 48 7.46 -31.24 -7.90
C GLU A 48 7.57 -30.60 -6.51
N ALA A 49 6.74 -29.58 -6.22
CA ALA A 49 6.71 -28.92 -4.93
C ALA A 49 5.61 -29.44 -3.99
N ALA A 50 4.73 -30.34 -4.48
CA ALA A 50 3.56 -30.78 -3.72
C ALA A 50 3.91 -31.44 -2.38
N GLU A 51 5.00 -32.22 -2.33
CA GLU A 51 5.46 -32.88 -1.10
C GLU A 51 5.98 -31.86 -0.08
N ALA A 52 6.73 -30.84 -0.51
CA ALA A 52 7.23 -29.76 0.33
C ALA A 52 6.07 -28.92 0.90
N PHE A 53 5.05 -28.62 0.09
CA PHE A 53 3.87 -27.92 0.55
C PHE A 53 3.02 -28.70 1.55
N ASN A 54 3.11 -30.03 1.59
CA ASN A 54 2.45 -30.82 2.65
C ASN A 54 3.04 -30.48 4.04
N TYR A 55 4.36 -30.32 4.16
CA TYR A 55 4.97 -29.88 5.42
C TYR A 55 4.57 -28.47 5.81
N PHE A 56 4.49 -27.57 4.85
CA PHE A 56 3.99 -26.22 5.07
C PHE A 56 2.57 -26.23 5.66
N TRP A 57 1.64 -26.96 5.04
CA TRP A 57 0.28 -27.07 5.51
C TRP A 57 0.14 -27.78 6.85
N GLN A 58 0.97 -28.78 7.12
CA GLN A 58 1.01 -29.44 8.43
C GLN A 58 1.44 -28.46 9.52
N THR A 59 2.48 -27.67 9.27
CA THR A 59 2.97 -26.65 10.21
C THR A 59 1.92 -25.57 10.43
N PHE A 60 1.30 -25.06 9.36
CA PHE A 60 0.24 -24.07 9.45
C PHE A 60 -0.94 -24.57 10.31
N ASN A 61 -1.42 -25.79 10.05
CA ASN A 61 -2.49 -26.39 10.81
C ASN A 61 -2.12 -26.65 12.28
N LEU A 62 -0.88 -27.04 12.54
CA LEU A 62 -0.39 -27.24 13.90
C LEU A 62 -0.42 -25.90 14.68
N ILE A 63 0.08 -24.84 14.10
CA ILE A 63 0.03 -23.50 14.72
C ILE A 63 -1.41 -23.07 14.96
N GLN A 64 -2.29 -23.20 13.99
CA GLN A 64 -3.69 -22.79 14.13
C GLN A 64 -4.46 -23.56 15.20
N ASN A 65 -4.13 -24.84 15.43
CA ASN A 65 -4.89 -25.70 16.34
C ASN A 65 -4.26 -25.86 17.73
N GLU A 66 -2.93 -25.77 17.84
CA GLU A 66 -2.20 -26.14 19.06
C GLU A 66 -1.47 -24.93 19.70
N TYR A 67 -1.35 -23.80 19.01
CA TYR A 67 -0.70 -22.63 19.62
C TYR A 67 -1.60 -22.02 20.69
N ILE A 68 -1.00 -21.58 21.81
CA ILE A 68 -1.72 -21.16 23.00
C ILE A 68 -2.52 -19.86 22.78
N ASP A 69 -1.98 -18.94 21.95
CA ASP A 69 -2.61 -17.68 21.62
C ASP A 69 -3.25 -17.71 20.23
N LYS A 70 -4.21 -16.82 20.00
CA LYS A 70 -4.76 -16.64 18.65
C LYS A 70 -3.71 -16.02 17.75
N VAL A 71 -3.40 -16.69 16.65
CA VAL A 71 -2.54 -16.17 15.61
C VAL A 71 -3.41 -15.73 14.43
N ASP A 72 -3.14 -14.53 13.95
CA ASP A 72 -3.79 -14.01 12.76
C ASP A 72 -3.27 -14.72 11.50
N ILE A 73 -4.20 -15.11 10.62
CA ILE A 73 -3.88 -15.85 9.40
C ILE A 73 -3.05 -14.99 8.45
N ASP A 74 -3.40 -13.72 8.33
CA ASP A 74 -2.71 -12.79 7.41
C ASP A 74 -1.26 -12.59 7.86
N THR A 75 -1.01 -12.49 9.16
CA THR A 75 0.34 -12.44 9.73
C THR A 75 1.16 -13.69 9.41
N LEU A 76 0.56 -14.89 9.49
CA LEU A 76 1.25 -16.14 9.13
C LEU A 76 1.57 -16.22 7.64
N VAL A 77 0.64 -15.79 6.79
CA VAL A 77 0.81 -15.80 5.33
C VAL A 77 1.87 -14.79 4.91
N ASP A 78 1.86 -13.60 5.48
CA ASP A 78 2.87 -12.56 5.21
C ASP A 78 4.26 -13.04 5.64
N GLY A 79 4.41 -13.58 6.85
CA GLY A 79 5.68 -14.13 7.32
C GLY A 79 6.19 -15.28 6.46
N ALA A 80 5.30 -16.17 6.02
CA ALA A 80 5.67 -17.27 5.12
C ALA A 80 6.13 -16.75 3.75
N THR A 81 5.43 -15.77 3.19
CA THR A 81 5.78 -15.16 1.89
C THR A 81 7.10 -14.42 1.97
N GLN A 82 7.33 -13.67 3.06
CA GLN A 82 8.60 -13.01 3.34
C GLN A 82 9.75 -14.03 3.42
N GLY A 83 9.58 -15.10 4.20
CA GLY A 83 10.58 -16.15 4.33
C GLY A 83 10.92 -16.86 3.01
N MET A 84 9.94 -17.03 2.13
CA MET A 84 10.18 -17.56 0.78
C MET A 84 11.07 -16.64 -0.06
N VAL A 85 10.87 -15.33 0.01
CA VAL A 85 11.70 -14.37 -0.72
C VAL A 85 13.09 -14.25 -0.10
N GLU A 86 13.21 -14.25 1.23
CA GLU A 86 14.48 -14.24 1.95
C GLU A 86 15.34 -15.50 1.63
N ALA A 87 14.70 -16.66 1.43
CA ALA A 87 15.37 -17.88 1.05
C ALA A 87 16.06 -17.84 -0.33
N LEU A 88 15.77 -16.85 -1.17
CA LEU A 88 16.49 -16.63 -2.43
C LEU A 88 17.94 -16.19 -2.20
N GLY A 89 18.24 -15.59 -1.03
CA GLY A 89 19.56 -15.05 -0.71
C GLY A 89 19.98 -13.86 -1.58
N ASP A 90 19.02 -13.25 -2.27
CA ASP A 90 19.25 -12.11 -3.15
C ASP A 90 18.98 -10.80 -2.41
N GLN A 91 20.01 -9.96 -2.24
CA GLN A 91 19.92 -8.67 -1.54
C GLN A 91 19.04 -7.62 -2.23
N TYR A 92 18.67 -7.83 -3.49
CA TYR A 92 17.84 -6.91 -4.28
C TYR A 92 16.38 -7.34 -4.34
N SER A 93 16.06 -8.53 -3.85
CA SER A 93 14.69 -9.04 -3.78
C SER A 93 14.11 -8.85 -2.39
N GLY A 94 12.92 -8.27 -2.31
CA GLY A 94 12.19 -8.05 -1.06
C GLY A 94 10.70 -8.31 -1.25
N TYR A 95 10.05 -8.80 -0.21
CA TYR A 95 8.60 -8.88 -0.14
C TYR A 95 8.04 -7.64 0.56
N MET A 96 6.98 -7.10 0.02
CA MET A 96 6.17 -6.08 0.67
C MET A 96 4.72 -6.55 0.66
N ASN A 97 4.08 -6.53 1.80
CA ASN A 97 2.65 -6.78 1.85
C ASN A 97 1.88 -5.62 1.17
N PRO A 98 0.59 -5.83 0.82
CA PRO A 98 -0.19 -4.81 0.11
C PRO A 98 -0.27 -3.46 0.83
N GLU A 99 -0.29 -3.43 2.16
CA GLU A 99 -0.34 -2.21 2.95
C GLU A 99 0.95 -1.41 2.82
N THR A 100 2.09 -2.07 3.00
CA THR A 100 3.44 -1.48 2.83
C THR A 100 3.65 -1.00 1.39
N PHE A 101 3.21 -1.78 0.40
CA PHE A 101 3.33 -1.42 -1.01
C PHE A 101 2.51 -0.16 -1.33
N ASN A 102 1.28 -0.07 -0.84
CA ASN A 102 0.44 1.12 -1.03
C ASN A 102 1.04 2.35 -0.35
N LEU A 103 1.62 2.17 0.84
CA LEU A 103 2.31 3.22 1.57
C LEU A 103 3.49 3.79 0.76
N LEU A 104 4.34 2.91 0.24
CA LEU A 104 5.50 3.30 -0.55
C LEU A 104 5.10 4.00 -1.86
N ASN A 105 4.06 3.51 -2.54
CA ASN A 105 3.54 4.16 -3.74
C ASN A 105 2.96 5.55 -3.47
N ALA A 106 2.30 5.75 -2.33
CA ALA A 106 1.83 7.06 -1.90
C ALA A 106 3.01 8.02 -1.70
N ASP A 107 4.08 7.58 -1.05
CA ASP A 107 5.29 8.38 -0.87
C ASP A 107 5.93 8.79 -2.21
N LEU A 108 5.99 7.89 -3.18
CA LEU A 108 6.51 8.17 -4.52
C LEU A 108 5.65 9.17 -5.31
N SER A 109 4.35 9.21 -5.05
CA SER A 109 3.44 10.19 -5.67
C SER A 109 3.53 11.59 -5.05
N GLY A 110 4.18 11.74 -3.89
CA GLY A 110 4.23 12.99 -3.11
C GLY A 110 2.93 13.34 -2.40
N GLU A 111 1.99 12.40 -2.32
CA GLU A 111 0.71 12.55 -1.64
C GLU A 111 0.64 11.57 -0.47
N ILE A 112 0.63 12.06 0.74
CA ILE A 112 0.59 11.26 1.96
C ILE A 112 -0.72 11.52 2.70
N GLU A 113 -1.46 10.48 3.03
CA GLU A 113 -2.61 10.56 3.92
C GLU A 113 -2.19 10.18 5.34
N GLY A 114 -2.24 11.15 6.25
CA GLY A 114 -1.76 10.93 7.62
C GLY A 114 -1.78 12.16 8.49
N ILE A 115 -0.83 12.27 9.42
CA ILE A 115 -0.76 13.34 10.43
C ILE A 115 0.35 14.37 10.17
N GLY A 116 1.33 14.08 9.31
CA GLY A 116 2.40 15.02 8.91
C GLY A 116 3.50 15.21 9.93
N VAL A 117 4.11 14.12 10.39
CA VAL A 117 5.30 14.10 11.21
C VAL A 117 6.47 13.44 10.48
N VAL A 118 7.68 13.89 10.76
CA VAL A 118 8.94 13.25 10.39
C VAL A 118 9.47 12.53 11.63
N ILE A 119 9.77 11.24 11.49
CA ILE A 119 10.15 10.37 12.61
C ILE A 119 11.55 9.81 12.45
N HIS A 120 12.18 9.49 13.57
CA HIS A 120 13.47 8.83 13.63
C HIS A 120 13.49 7.81 14.76
N THR A 121 14.23 6.70 14.58
CA THR A 121 14.44 5.73 15.66
C THR A 121 15.70 6.10 16.42
N ILE A 122 15.57 6.27 17.73
CA ILE A 122 16.69 6.60 18.61
C ILE A 122 17.60 5.36 18.75
N GLU A 123 18.86 5.49 18.34
CA GLU A 123 19.84 4.42 18.49
C GLU A 123 20.04 4.04 19.96
N GLY A 124 20.01 2.76 20.25
CA GLY A 124 20.22 2.19 21.58
C GLY A 124 18.96 1.97 22.41
N THR A 125 17.91 2.80 22.27
CA THR A 125 16.62 2.58 22.95
C THR A 125 15.58 1.91 22.03
N GLY A 126 15.70 2.13 20.72
CA GLY A 126 14.70 1.69 19.73
C GLY A 126 13.40 2.50 19.78
N GLU A 127 13.35 3.57 20.57
CA GLU A 127 12.18 4.45 20.65
C GLU A 127 12.06 5.30 19.37
N ILE A 128 10.84 5.63 18.96
CA ILE A 128 10.57 6.43 17.77
C ILE A 128 10.21 7.86 18.20
N GLU A 129 11.02 8.80 17.78
CA GLU A 129 10.93 10.23 18.10
C GLU A 129 10.42 11.03 16.90
N VAL A 130 9.65 12.07 17.16
CA VAL A 130 9.31 13.10 16.17
C VAL A 130 10.49 14.06 16.04
N VAL A 131 11.12 14.10 14.87
CA VAL A 131 12.22 15.04 14.57
C VAL A 131 11.74 16.27 13.82
N GLY A 132 10.53 16.23 13.26
CA GLY A 132 9.93 17.37 12.57
C GLY A 132 8.41 17.21 12.45
N VAL A 133 7.74 18.34 12.29
CA VAL A 133 6.29 18.41 12.01
C VAL A 133 6.10 19.29 10.78
N LEU A 134 5.34 18.81 9.82
CA LEU A 134 5.08 19.54 8.57
C LEU A 134 4.16 20.74 8.86
N ASP A 135 4.45 21.86 8.21
CA ASP A 135 3.67 23.08 8.36
C ASP A 135 2.22 22.90 7.90
N GLY A 136 1.28 23.32 8.74
CA GLY A 136 -0.16 23.21 8.47
C GLY A 136 -0.73 21.80 8.60
N ALA A 137 0.10 20.79 8.88
CA ALA A 137 -0.33 19.39 9.02
C ALA A 137 -1.16 19.16 10.30
N PRO A 138 -1.97 18.08 10.34
CA PRO A 138 -2.79 17.72 11.50
C PRO A 138 -2.03 17.65 12.81
N ALA A 139 -0.82 17.07 12.83
CA ALA A 139 0.00 16.97 14.02
C ALA A 139 0.40 18.33 14.60
N GLN A 140 0.68 19.32 13.73
CA GLN A 140 0.97 20.69 14.18
C GLN A 140 -0.26 21.34 14.81
N LYS A 141 -1.45 21.13 14.21
CA LYS A 141 -2.72 21.72 14.70
C LYS A 141 -3.07 21.23 16.10
N VAL A 142 -2.72 19.99 16.46
CA VAL A 142 -2.98 19.45 17.81
C VAL A 142 -1.83 19.68 18.77
N GLY A 143 -0.70 20.23 18.33
CA GLY A 143 0.43 20.60 19.20
C GLY A 143 1.45 19.51 19.45
N ILE A 144 1.62 18.57 18.53
CA ILE A 144 2.77 17.64 18.51
C ILE A 144 4.02 18.46 18.18
N LEU A 145 5.12 18.17 18.86
CA LEU A 145 6.36 18.91 18.77
C LEU A 145 7.54 17.97 18.44
N PRO A 146 8.60 18.48 17.80
CA PRO A 146 9.87 17.77 17.75
C PRO A 146 10.36 17.42 19.16
N GLY A 147 10.85 16.21 19.37
CA GLY A 147 11.24 15.67 20.67
C GLY A 147 10.14 14.83 21.35
N ASP A 148 8.91 14.81 20.83
CA ASP A 148 7.89 13.90 21.32
C ASP A 148 8.21 12.46 20.90
N ILE A 149 8.01 11.51 21.80
CA ILE A 149 8.28 10.10 21.57
C ILE A 149 6.95 9.33 21.50
N PHE A 150 6.79 8.52 20.48
CA PHE A 150 5.62 7.67 20.36
C PHE A 150 5.57 6.61 21.45
N SER A 151 4.47 6.54 22.19
CA SER A 151 4.23 5.56 23.26
C SER A 151 3.17 4.52 22.86
N ALA A 152 2.06 4.97 22.27
CA ALA A 152 1.00 4.10 21.79
C ALA A 152 0.26 4.69 20.60
N VAL A 153 -0.34 3.82 19.78
CA VAL A 153 -1.29 4.17 18.71
C VAL A 153 -2.57 3.37 18.95
N GLY A 154 -3.70 4.06 19.14
CA GLY A 154 -4.90 3.43 19.67
C GLY A 154 -4.65 2.85 21.07
N ASP A 155 -4.88 1.55 21.20
CA ASP A 155 -4.63 0.79 22.42
C ASP A 155 -3.35 -0.07 22.34
N GLU A 156 -2.59 0.03 21.23
CA GLU A 156 -1.38 -0.76 21.00
C GLU A 156 -0.11 0.02 21.39
N SER A 157 0.79 -0.61 22.17
CA SER A 157 2.08 -0.02 22.51
C SER A 157 3.02 -0.03 21.31
N VAL A 158 3.76 1.07 21.11
CA VAL A 158 4.74 1.23 20.02
C VAL A 158 6.07 0.56 20.32
N ALA A 159 6.26 0.05 21.54
CA ALA A 159 7.52 -0.55 21.96
C ALA A 159 7.95 -1.70 21.03
N GLY A 160 9.12 -1.57 20.43
CA GLY A 160 9.68 -2.57 19.51
C GLY A 160 9.22 -2.46 18.06
N TRP A 161 8.36 -1.50 17.74
CA TRP A 161 7.96 -1.25 16.35
C TRP A 161 9.09 -0.61 15.54
N SER A 162 9.12 -0.94 14.26
CA SER A 162 9.88 -0.20 13.25
C SER A 162 9.17 1.09 12.86
N GLN A 163 9.89 2.02 12.23
CA GLN A 163 9.28 3.24 11.66
C GLN A 163 8.20 2.91 10.63
N LEU A 164 8.39 1.82 9.88
CA LEU A 164 7.43 1.39 8.87
C LEU A 164 6.13 0.88 9.52
N GLU A 165 6.21 0.06 10.56
CA GLU A 165 5.03 -0.41 11.30
C GLU A 165 4.28 0.76 11.93
N LEU A 166 4.99 1.72 12.52
CA LEU A 166 4.37 2.94 13.03
C LEU A 166 3.69 3.73 11.91
N ALA A 167 4.34 3.90 10.76
CA ALA A 167 3.78 4.63 9.63
C ALA A 167 2.50 3.97 9.10
N VAL A 168 2.46 2.64 8.97
CA VAL A 168 1.26 1.87 8.56
C VAL A 168 0.09 2.15 9.51
N LYS A 169 0.34 2.16 10.82
CA LYS A 169 -0.73 2.36 11.83
C LYS A 169 -1.19 3.83 11.93
N VAL A 170 -0.28 4.77 11.76
CA VAL A 170 -0.56 6.22 11.88
C VAL A 170 -1.20 6.77 10.61
N ARG A 171 -0.79 6.32 9.43
CA ARG A 171 -1.40 6.68 8.16
C ARG A 171 -2.80 6.06 8.01
N GLY A 172 -3.54 6.52 7.04
CA GLY A 172 -4.87 6.00 6.71
C GLY A 172 -5.72 7.05 6.00
N PRO A 173 -6.94 6.67 5.54
CA PRO A 173 -7.77 7.54 4.71
C PRO A 173 -8.04 8.91 5.32
N GLU A 174 -8.00 9.94 4.47
CA GLU A 174 -8.37 11.31 4.84
C GLU A 174 -9.72 11.37 5.57
N GLY A 175 -9.81 12.17 6.61
CA GLY A 175 -11.01 12.34 7.43
C GLY A 175 -11.21 11.29 8.52
N THR A 176 -10.39 10.23 8.57
CA THR A 176 -10.42 9.26 9.68
C THR A 176 -9.61 9.76 10.88
N GLU A 177 -9.97 9.32 12.08
CA GLU A 177 -9.28 9.71 13.31
C GLU A 177 -8.29 8.63 13.77
N VAL A 178 -7.20 9.08 14.38
CA VAL A 178 -6.24 8.23 15.09
C VAL A 178 -5.95 8.80 16.46
N LYS A 179 -5.99 7.94 17.48
CA LYS A 179 -5.52 8.28 18.82
C LYS A 179 -4.03 7.96 18.92
N ILE A 180 -3.23 8.91 19.36
CA ILE A 180 -1.79 8.73 19.56
C ILE A 180 -1.43 9.21 20.96
N THR A 181 -0.74 8.36 21.72
CA THR A 181 -0.14 8.73 22.99
C THR A 181 1.33 9.02 22.79
N MET A 182 1.75 10.24 23.11
CA MET A 182 3.14 10.67 23.07
C MET A 182 3.71 10.81 24.45
N ARG A 183 5.01 10.59 24.60
CA ARG A 183 5.78 10.95 25.79
C ARG A 183 6.60 12.22 25.50
N ARG A 184 6.32 13.27 26.29
CA ARG A 184 7.07 14.55 26.27
C ARG A 184 7.76 14.73 27.62
N GLY A 185 9.07 14.51 27.67
CA GLY A 185 9.78 14.37 28.94
C GLY A 185 9.26 13.17 29.73
N ASP A 186 8.72 13.40 30.93
CA ASP A 186 8.13 12.38 31.79
C ASP A 186 6.58 12.30 31.69
N GLU A 187 5.95 13.11 30.87
CA GLU A 187 4.52 13.22 30.74
C GLU A 187 4.00 12.44 29.52
N LEU A 188 2.89 11.70 29.71
CA LEU A 188 2.14 11.08 28.61
C LEU A 188 0.99 11.99 28.21
N ILE A 189 0.91 12.30 26.92
CA ILE A 189 -0.10 13.19 26.32
C ILE A 189 -0.85 12.43 25.24
N ASP A 190 -2.18 12.39 25.36
CA ASP A 190 -3.04 11.80 24.34
C ASP A 190 -3.45 12.87 23.32
N PHE A 191 -3.29 12.53 22.05
CA PHE A 191 -3.74 13.33 20.92
C PHE A 191 -4.78 12.56 20.10
N MET A 192 -5.92 13.19 19.80
CA MET A 192 -6.87 12.70 18.82
C MET A 192 -6.68 13.51 17.55
N ILE A 193 -6.31 12.86 16.46
CA ILE A 193 -5.86 13.53 15.24
C ILE A 193 -6.69 13.03 14.06
N THR A 194 -7.32 13.96 13.35
CA THR A 194 -7.97 13.66 12.07
C THR A 194 -6.91 13.64 10.98
N ARG A 195 -6.82 12.54 10.24
CA ARG A 195 -5.89 12.40 9.11
C ARG A 195 -6.29 13.34 7.98
N GLU A 196 -5.32 13.93 7.33
CA GLU A 196 -5.51 14.78 6.15
C GLU A 196 -4.61 14.31 5.03
N ARG A 197 -4.98 14.67 3.81
CA ARG A 197 -4.10 14.53 2.65
C ARG A 197 -3.07 15.66 2.67
N ILE A 198 -1.81 15.27 2.72
CA ILE A 198 -0.66 16.16 2.78
C ILE A 198 0.08 16.05 1.45
N VAL A 199 0.24 17.16 0.76
CA VAL A 199 1.00 17.23 -0.49
C VAL A 199 2.38 17.79 -0.16
N ILE A 200 3.41 17.00 -0.38
CA ILE A 200 4.80 17.43 -0.23
C ILE A 200 5.31 17.75 -1.63
N PRO A 201 5.53 19.03 -1.96
CA PRO A 201 6.07 19.37 -3.27
C PRO A 201 7.50 18.84 -3.40
N ASN A 202 7.76 18.07 -4.45
CA ASN A 202 9.11 17.55 -4.72
C ASN A 202 10.12 18.67 -5.00
N VAL A 203 9.63 19.82 -5.46
CA VAL A 203 10.44 21.00 -5.78
C VAL A 203 9.75 22.25 -5.27
N GLU A 204 10.43 23.02 -4.47
CA GLU A 204 10.03 24.38 -4.07
C GLU A 204 10.94 25.39 -4.76
N VAL A 205 10.37 26.47 -5.29
CA VAL A 205 11.13 27.50 -5.98
C VAL A 205 10.73 28.85 -5.42
N ASP A 206 11.70 29.54 -4.85
CA ASP A 206 11.58 30.93 -4.37
C ASP A 206 12.50 31.86 -5.14
N LEU A 207 12.02 33.06 -5.40
CA LEU A 207 12.83 34.13 -5.97
C LEU A 207 13.29 35.07 -4.85
N LEU A 208 14.60 35.06 -4.57
CA LEU A 208 15.20 35.90 -3.58
C LEU A 208 15.56 37.26 -4.17
N GLU A 209 15.87 38.25 -3.31
CA GLU A 209 16.33 39.56 -3.75
C GLU A 209 17.59 39.45 -4.62
N GLY A 210 17.63 40.22 -5.73
CA GLY A 210 18.75 40.21 -6.67
C GLY A 210 18.64 39.17 -7.78
N ASP A 211 17.42 38.78 -8.15
CA ASP A 211 17.11 37.82 -9.23
C ASP A 211 17.74 36.42 -9.01
N ILE A 212 17.90 36.02 -7.74
CA ILE A 212 18.45 34.73 -7.38
C ILE A 212 17.29 33.73 -7.20
N ALA A 213 17.27 32.68 -8.04
CA ALA A 213 16.35 31.56 -7.84
C ALA A 213 16.89 30.58 -6.79
N TYR A 214 16.16 30.40 -5.70
CA TYR A 214 16.40 29.34 -4.72
C TYR A 214 15.52 28.13 -5.07
N ILE A 215 16.15 26.99 -5.29
CA ILE A 215 15.44 25.73 -5.58
C ILE A 215 15.74 24.73 -4.47
N LYS A 216 14.70 24.28 -3.80
CA LYS A 216 14.76 23.22 -2.78
C LYS A 216 14.16 21.95 -3.35
N LEU A 217 14.93 20.89 -3.33
CA LEU A 217 14.47 19.53 -3.67
C LEU A 217 14.14 18.81 -2.38
N ASN A 218 12.90 18.36 -2.24
CA ASN A 218 12.46 17.51 -1.15
C ASN A 218 12.53 16.04 -1.63
N GLN A 219 13.13 15.16 -0.84
CA GLN A 219 13.24 13.72 -1.10
C GLN A 219 12.47 12.95 -0.04
#